data_937cb26a14d28dbc240b6e4d838034ef
#
_entry.id   937cb26a14d28dbc240b6e4d838034ef
#
_cell.length_a   1.000
_cell.length_b   1.000
_cell.length_c   1.000
_cell.angle_alpha   90.00
_cell.angle_beta   90.00
_cell.angle_gamma   90.00
#
_symmetry.space_group_name_H-M   'P 1'
#
loop_
_entity.id
_entity.type
_entity.pdbx_description
1 polymer ?
#
loop_
_entity_poly.entity_id
_entity_poly.type
_entity_poly.pdbx_seq_one_letter_code
_entity_poly.pdbx_strand_id
1 'polypeptide(L)'
;MAIAAMAAAVTIGLWGLETKYLILAFSALGLGAITGIIAARKINMPDLPQMVALLNGFGGMASGLIGIAETTSTTHSPLLLICIIGIGFMTFSGSCAAFLKLAGSRLFSDRETIRAVSLIIFITAIIIGFYAYSGGFEYVLGFALLMCLWGFFFTLPIGGADMPIIISVLNSLSGWCTVLVGFSRDNTLLIIVGTLVGASGTILSYIMTKAMNRNLLRVIFTPPENTAEDAEKSVRAIHQGTARDAAFLMENAAKVIIVPGYGMAAAGAQHELANMAKILKIKYQVDVKFAIHPVAGRMPGHMNVLLAEADVNPDDVFELKDINQEFQTADVAYVIGANDTTNPLAKTKTDSPIYQMPILEVGQAKKVLFVKRSLAPGYAGIDNPLFYADNTIMLLGDAKDVTKQIVADLE
;
A
#
# COMPACT_ATOMS: atom_id res chain seq x y z
N MET A 1 0.08 -25.30 -5.59
CA MET A 1 0.86 -25.06 -6.82
C MET A 1 2.07 -24.16 -6.59
N ALA A 2 1.97 -22.95 -6.01
CA ALA A 2 3.10 -22.03 -5.81
C ALA A 2 4.29 -22.66 -5.04
N ILE A 3 4.02 -23.38 -3.94
CA ILE A 3 5.07 -24.06 -3.14
C ILE A 3 5.81 -25.11 -3.97
N ALA A 4 5.09 -25.89 -4.78
CA ALA A 4 5.69 -26.92 -5.65
C ALA A 4 6.56 -26.28 -6.75
N ALA A 5 6.09 -25.20 -7.37
CA ALA A 5 6.85 -24.45 -8.36
C ALA A 5 8.13 -23.86 -7.77
N MET A 6 8.06 -23.28 -6.55
CA MET A 6 9.21 -22.74 -5.85
C MET A 6 10.22 -23.82 -5.47
N ALA A 7 9.75 -24.98 -4.96
CA ALA A 7 10.60 -26.12 -4.66
C ALA A 7 11.31 -26.65 -5.93
N ALA A 8 10.61 -26.75 -7.04
CA ALA A 8 11.21 -27.14 -8.32
C ALA A 8 12.26 -26.14 -8.80
N ALA A 9 11.98 -24.83 -8.72
CA ALA A 9 12.93 -23.78 -9.09
C ALA A 9 14.20 -23.82 -8.24
N VAL A 10 14.07 -23.99 -6.93
CA VAL A 10 15.21 -24.15 -6.01
C VAL A 10 16.01 -25.39 -6.34
N THR A 11 15.34 -26.53 -6.59
CA THR A 11 16.01 -27.81 -6.94
C THR A 11 16.81 -27.66 -8.23
N ILE A 12 16.21 -27.04 -9.26
CA ILE A 12 16.89 -26.80 -10.55
C ILE A 12 18.07 -25.84 -10.37
N GLY A 13 17.91 -24.77 -9.60
CA GLY A 13 18.98 -23.78 -9.34
C GLY A 13 20.15 -24.35 -8.53
N LEU A 14 19.92 -25.36 -7.72
CA LEU A 14 20.98 -26.07 -6.96
C LEU A 14 21.62 -27.22 -7.76
N TRP A 15 21.02 -27.61 -8.86
CA TRP A 15 21.50 -28.74 -9.68
C TRP A 15 22.87 -28.41 -10.30
N GLY A 16 23.85 -29.26 -10.02
CA GLY A 16 25.19 -29.13 -10.59
C GLY A 16 26.14 -28.24 -9.79
N LEU A 17 25.72 -27.68 -8.63
CA LEU A 17 26.64 -26.96 -7.73
C LEU A 17 27.63 -27.90 -7.04
N GLU A 18 28.87 -27.46 -6.88
CA GLU A 18 29.86 -28.15 -6.03
C GLU A 18 29.39 -28.23 -4.58
N THR A 19 29.80 -29.29 -3.85
CA THR A 19 29.34 -29.59 -2.49
C THR A 19 29.53 -28.40 -1.51
N LYS A 20 30.63 -27.65 -1.63
CA LYS A 20 30.87 -26.48 -0.77
C LYS A 20 29.82 -25.35 -0.96
N TYR A 21 29.40 -25.13 -2.22
CA TYR A 21 28.37 -24.13 -2.53
C TYR A 21 26.97 -24.63 -2.16
N LEU A 22 26.72 -25.95 -2.26
CA LEU A 22 25.48 -26.55 -1.79
C LEU A 22 25.28 -26.37 -0.30
N ILE A 23 26.30 -26.58 0.53
CA ILE A 23 26.24 -26.34 1.99
C ILE A 23 25.90 -24.89 2.28
N LEU A 24 26.57 -23.94 1.59
CA LEU A 24 26.30 -22.53 1.77
C LEU A 24 24.87 -22.15 1.33
N ALA A 25 24.40 -22.66 0.19
CA ALA A 25 23.06 -22.43 -0.33
C ALA A 25 21.99 -22.99 0.61
N PHE A 26 22.14 -24.25 1.08
CA PHE A 26 21.19 -24.82 2.04
C PHE A 26 21.17 -24.11 3.38
N SER A 27 22.32 -23.63 3.88
CA SER A 27 22.37 -22.83 5.11
C SER A 27 21.65 -21.50 4.94
N ALA A 28 21.86 -20.80 3.83
CA ALA A 28 21.17 -19.55 3.52
C ALA A 28 19.66 -19.76 3.34
N LEU A 29 19.25 -20.81 2.61
CA LEU A 29 17.84 -21.19 2.44
C LEU A 29 17.19 -21.54 3.79
N GLY A 30 17.89 -22.28 4.65
CA GLY A 30 17.42 -22.63 5.99
C GLY A 30 17.19 -21.40 6.86
N LEU A 31 18.14 -20.47 6.89
CA LEU A 31 18.00 -19.21 7.60
C LEU A 31 16.85 -18.36 7.06
N GLY A 32 16.73 -18.25 5.73
CA GLY A 32 15.65 -17.56 5.07
C GLY A 32 14.28 -18.17 5.34
N ALA A 33 14.18 -19.50 5.33
CA ALA A 33 12.95 -20.22 5.64
C ALA A 33 12.52 -20.03 7.10
N ILE A 34 13.45 -20.13 8.05
CA ILE A 34 13.16 -19.93 9.48
C ILE A 34 12.65 -18.50 9.72
N THR A 35 13.38 -17.51 9.23
CA THR A 35 12.99 -16.10 9.40
C THR A 35 11.66 -15.79 8.70
N GLY A 36 11.44 -16.34 7.51
CA GLY A 36 10.20 -16.19 6.74
C GLY A 36 9.00 -16.83 7.45
N ILE A 37 9.14 -18.04 8.01
CA ILE A 37 8.08 -18.71 8.77
C ILE A 37 7.74 -17.94 10.04
N ILE A 38 8.75 -17.44 10.78
CA ILE A 38 8.53 -16.64 11.99
C ILE A 38 7.78 -15.34 11.62
N ALA A 39 8.20 -14.66 10.56
CA ALA A 39 7.55 -13.47 10.08
C ALA A 39 6.10 -13.75 9.68
N ALA A 40 5.85 -14.75 8.83
CA ALA A 40 4.52 -15.11 8.35
C ALA A 40 3.53 -15.47 9.47
N ARG A 41 4.01 -16.08 10.58
CA ARG A 41 3.18 -16.42 11.73
C ARG A 41 2.86 -15.24 12.67
N LYS A 42 3.69 -14.20 12.65
CA LYS A 42 3.55 -13.04 13.55
C LYS A 42 2.85 -11.84 12.94
N ILE A 43 2.71 -11.84 11.63
CA ILE A 43 2.14 -10.70 10.92
C ILE A 43 0.63 -10.77 10.96
N ASN A 44 0.01 -9.66 11.36
CA ASN A 44 -1.43 -9.45 11.23
C ASN A 44 -1.75 -8.96 9.81
N MET A 45 -2.93 -9.29 9.31
CA MET A 45 -3.39 -8.88 7.97
C MET A 45 -3.30 -7.36 7.71
N PRO A 46 -3.61 -6.47 8.68
CA PRO A 46 -3.43 -5.02 8.50
C PRO A 46 -1.98 -4.58 8.21
N ASP A 47 -0.99 -5.39 8.61
CA ASP A 47 0.44 -5.11 8.45
C ASP A 47 1.04 -5.70 7.17
N LEU A 48 0.24 -6.41 6.36
CA LEU A 48 0.68 -6.99 5.07
C LEU A 48 1.39 -5.98 4.15
N PRO A 49 0.91 -4.72 3.98
CA PRO A 49 1.58 -3.76 3.11
C PRO A 49 3.02 -3.48 3.53
N GLN A 50 3.30 -3.48 4.83
CA GLN A 50 4.64 -3.31 5.38
C GLN A 50 5.54 -4.49 5.00
N MET A 51 5.02 -5.72 5.12
CA MET A 51 5.77 -6.92 4.75
C MET A 51 6.04 -7.01 3.25
N VAL A 52 5.06 -6.67 2.42
CA VAL A 52 5.24 -6.62 0.97
C VAL A 52 6.37 -5.65 0.61
N ALA A 53 6.41 -4.46 1.23
CA ALA A 53 7.50 -3.52 1.04
C ALA A 53 8.85 -4.12 1.43
N LEU A 54 8.95 -4.77 2.59
CA LEU A 54 10.20 -5.36 3.08
C LEU A 54 10.69 -6.51 2.18
N LEU A 55 9.79 -7.41 1.78
CA LEU A 55 10.12 -8.53 0.88
C LEU A 55 10.60 -8.04 -0.49
N ASN A 56 9.94 -7.00 -1.02
CA ASN A 56 10.40 -6.35 -2.25
C ASN A 56 11.81 -5.77 -2.09
N GLY A 57 12.09 -5.14 -0.95
CA GLY A 57 13.42 -4.63 -0.62
C GLY A 57 14.49 -5.73 -0.64
N PHE A 58 14.23 -6.87 -0.03
CA PHE A 58 15.17 -8.02 -0.07
C PHE A 58 15.42 -8.52 -1.50
N GLY A 59 14.40 -8.51 -2.37
CA GLY A 59 14.57 -8.82 -3.80
C GLY A 59 15.52 -7.84 -4.50
N GLY A 60 15.38 -6.53 -4.21
CA GLY A 60 16.29 -5.49 -4.69
C GLY A 60 17.72 -5.69 -4.18
N MET A 61 17.88 -5.97 -2.88
CA MET A 61 19.18 -6.25 -2.26
C MET A 61 19.86 -7.46 -2.91
N ALA A 62 19.14 -8.56 -3.12
CA ALA A 62 19.67 -9.75 -3.78
C ALA A 62 20.20 -9.43 -5.18
N SER A 63 19.43 -8.67 -5.97
CA SER A 63 19.87 -8.24 -7.31
C SER A 63 21.11 -7.35 -7.24
N GLY A 64 21.16 -6.38 -6.31
CA GLY A 64 22.32 -5.51 -6.11
C GLY A 64 23.60 -6.28 -5.71
N LEU A 65 23.46 -7.27 -4.84
CA LEU A 65 24.56 -8.15 -4.42
C LEU A 65 25.08 -9.02 -5.58
N ILE A 66 24.17 -9.52 -6.45
CA ILE A 66 24.55 -10.22 -7.70
C ILE A 66 25.39 -9.27 -8.57
N GLY A 67 24.93 -8.01 -8.74
CA GLY A 67 25.68 -7.01 -9.50
C GLY A 67 27.10 -6.79 -8.96
N ILE A 68 27.27 -6.68 -7.63
CA ILE A 68 28.59 -6.56 -6.99
C ILE A 68 29.43 -7.81 -7.24
N ALA A 69 28.86 -9.00 -7.08
CA ALA A 69 29.59 -10.26 -7.29
C ALA A 69 30.10 -10.39 -8.74
N GLU A 70 29.36 -9.89 -9.73
CA GLU A 70 29.73 -9.95 -11.14
C GLU A 70 30.78 -8.92 -11.54
N THR A 71 31.06 -7.90 -10.74
CA THR A 71 32.15 -6.94 -11.04
C THR A 71 33.54 -7.57 -11.06
N THR A 72 33.69 -8.74 -10.47
CA THR A 72 34.94 -9.52 -10.53
C THR A 72 35.12 -10.28 -11.84
N SER A 73 34.09 -10.35 -12.68
CA SER A 73 34.12 -10.98 -14.01
C SER A 73 34.36 -9.94 -15.10
N THR A 74 35.31 -10.21 -16.01
CA THR A 74 35.65 -9.30 -17.11
C THR A 74 34.70 -9.39 -18.31
N THR A 75 33.69 -10.25 -18.26
CA THR A 75 32.82 -10.58 -19.41
C THR A 75 31.61 -9.66 -19.56
N HIS A 76 31.26 -8.87 -18.52
CA HIS A 76 30.05 -8.09 -18.51
C HIS A 76 30.27 -6.60 -18.75
N SER A 77 29.27 -5.93 -19.34
CA SER A 77 29.31 -4.47 -19.52
C SER A 77 29.30 -3.76 -18.17
N PRO A 78 30.28 -2.92 -17.85
CA PRO A 78 30.32 -2.17 -16.59
C PRO A 78 29.06 -1.31 -16.36
N LEU A 79 28.48 -0.75 -17.43
CA LEU A 79 27.23 0.03 -17.34
C LEU A 79 26.07 -0.81 -16.85
N LEU A 80 25.95 -2.05 -17.34
CA LEU A 80 24.89 -2.97 -16.91
C LEU A 80 25.01 -3.28 -15.42
N LEU A 81 26.22 -3.55 -14.94
CA LEU A 81 26.49 -3.83 -13.54
C LEU A 81 26.18 -2.63 -12.63
N ILE A 82 26.57 -1.43 -13.03
CA ILE A 82 26.25 -0.19 -12.29
C ILE A 82 24.73 0.01 -12.21
N CYS A 83 23.99 -0.25 -13.29
CA CYS A 83 22.53 -0.17 -13.27
C CYS A 83 21.92 -1.20 -12.31
N ILE A 84 22.39 -2.45 -12.32
CA ILE A 84 21.93 -3.50 -11.41
C ILE A 84 22.18 -3.10 -9.95
N ILE A 85 23.40 -2.67 -9.63
CA ILE A 85 23.79 -2.27 -8.27
C ILE A 85 22.97 -1.06 -7.83
N GLY A 86 22.86 -0.03 -8.67
CA GLY A 86 22.14 1.20 -8.35
C GLY A 86 20.67 0.97 -8.09
N ILE A 87 19.97 0.33 -9.02
CA ILE A 87 18.52 0.05 -8.88
C ILE A 87 18.27 -0.92 -7.71
N GLY A 88 19.11 -1.96 -7.56
CA GLY A 88 18.96 -2.95 -6.51
C GLY A 88 19.04 -2.34 -5.11
N PHE A 89 20.12 -1.58 -4.81
CA PHE A 89 20.30 -0.97 -3.49
C PHE A 89 19.34 0.20 -3.21
N MET A 90 19.01 0.99 -4.24
CA MET A 90 17.95 2.00 -4.13
C MET A 90 16.61 1.38 -3.78
N THR A 91 16.23 0.29 -4.44
CA THR A 91 14.98 -0.42 -4.19
C THR A 91 14.94 -1.01 -2.79
N PHE A 92 16.05 -1.60 -2.32
CA PHE A 92 16.18 -2.14 -0.97
C PHE A 92 15.91 -1.06 0.09
N SER A 93 16.67 0.01 0.05
CA SER A 93 16.60 1.04 1.08
C SER A 93 15.33 1.89 1.01
N GLY A 94 14.82 2.15 -0.20
CA GLY A 94 13.53 2.79 -0.41
C GLY A 94 12.38 1.96 0.17
N SER A 95 12.43 0.64 0.00
CA SER A 95 11.46 -0.29 0.60
C SER A 95 11.57 -0.34 2.12
N CYS A 96 12.77 -0.25 2.69
CA CYS A 96 12.96 -0.13 4.13
C CYS A 96 12.36 1.18 4.68
N ALA A 97 12.55 2.31 3.98
CA ALA A 97 11.94 3.58 4.34
C ALA A 97 10.41 3.53 4.26
N ALA A 98 9.86 2.89 3.21
CA ALA A 98 8.42 2.67 3.08
C ALA A 98 7.87 1.81 4.24
N PHE A 99 8.54 0.72 4.59
CA PHE A 99 8.19 -0.13 5.73
C PHE A 99 8.12 0.67 7.02
N LEU A 100 9.18 1.42 7.37
CA LEU A 100 9.24 2.23 8.60
C LEU A 100 8.11 3.27 8.65
N LYS A 101 7.80 3.88 7.52
CA LYS A 101 6.75 4.88 7.42
C LYS A 101 5.36 4.29 7.59
N LEU A 102 5.10 3.13 6.99
CA LEU A 102 3.86 2.39 7.18
C LEU A 102 3.70 1.87 8.62
N ALA A 103 4.80 1.55 9.29
CA ALA A 103 4.83 1.19 10.70
C ALA A 103 4.58 2.39 11.65
N GLY A 104 4.32 3.59 11.11
CA GLY A 104 3.99 4.78 11.88
C GLY A 104 5.19 5.53 12.45
N SER A 105 6.41 5.21 12.05
CA SER A 105 7.61 5.91 12.50
C SER A 105 7.66 7.32 11.95
N ARG A 106 7.73 8.32 12.83
CA ARG A 106 7.93 9.73 12.48
C ARG A 106 9.42 10.03 12.40
N LEU A 107 10.05 9.59 11.32
CA LEU A 107 11.45 9.90 11.04
C LEU A 107 11.49 11.25 10.31
N PHE A 108 12.14 12.21 10.92
CA PHE A 108 12.41 13.56 10.38
C PHE A 108 11.17 14.38 10.01
N SER A 109 11.09 15.61 10.55
CA SER A 109 9.97 16.53 10.31
C SER A 109 10.20 17.43 9.09
N ASP A 110 11.45 17.80 8.83
CA ASP A 110 11.80 18.75 7.76
C ASP A 110 12.00 18.03 6.43
N ARG A 111 11.00 18.16 5.57
CA ARG A 111 10.97 17.48 4.25
C ARG A 111 11.83 18.18 3.21
N GLU A 112 12.00 19.49 3.29
CA GLU A 112 12.80 20.26 2.32
C GLU A 112 14.28 19.94 2.48
N THR A 113 14.78 19.95 3.70
CA THR A 113 16.15 19.55 4.02
C THR A 113 16.45 18.13 3.57
N ILE A 114 15.53 17.18 3.81
CA ILE A 114 15.70 15.78 3.39
C ILE A 114 15.83 15.68 1.85
N ARG A 115 15.04 16.45 1.10
CA ARG A 115 15.13 16.45 -0.38
C ARG A 115 16.44 17.03 -0.88
N ALA A 116 16.89 18.14 -0.29
CA ALA A 116 18.18 18.71 -0.64
C ALA A 116 19.32 17.71 -0.39
N VAL A 117 19.31 17.03 0.75
CA VAL A 117 20.25 15.96 1.08
C VAL A 117 20.15 14.81 0.08
N SER A 118 18.93 14.36 -0.25
CA SER A 118 18.70 13.32 -1.25
C SER A 118 19.28 13.68 -2.61
N LEU A 119 19.12 14.92 -3.07
CA LEU A 119 19.67 15.39 -4.33
C LEU A 119 21.21 15.41 -4.31
N ILE A 120 21.82 15.88 -3.22
CA ILE A 120 23.29 15.88 -3.06
C ILE A 120 23.82 14.45 -3.10
N ILE A 121 23.19 13.50 -2.38
CA ILE A 121 23.59 12.09 -2.39
C ILE A 121 23.50 11.53 -3.81
N PHE A 122 22.43 11.85 -4.55
CA PHE A 122 22.23 11.36 -5.91
C PHE A 122 23.32 11.87 -6.87
N ILE A 123 23.62 13.16 -6.81
CA ILE A 123 24.69 13.76 -7.64
C ILE A 123 26.04 13.11 -7.31
N THR A 124 26.33 12.93 -6.02
CA THR A 124 27.56 12.27 -5.58
C THR A 124 27.60 10.81 -6.05
N ALA A 125 26.47 10.10 -5.99
CA ALA A 125 26.37 8.73 -6.48
C ALA A 125 26.65 8.64 -7.99
N ILE A 126 26.15 9.58 -8.82
CA ILE A 126 26.46 9.63 -10.26
C ILE A 126 27.97 9.80 -10.49
N ILE A 127 28.61 10.70 -9.75
CA ILE A 127 30.06 10.96 -9.88
C ILE A 127 30.83 9.68 -9.51
N ILE A 128 30.55 9.07 -8.39
CA ILE A 128 31.21 7.83 -7.94
C ILE A 128 30.89 6.67 -8.90
N GLY A 129 29.68 6.60 -9.44
CA GLY A 129 29.27 5.61 -10.46
C GLY A 129 30.12 5.74 -11.75
N PHE A 130 30.46 6.95 -12.15
CA PHE A 130 31.37 7.17 -13.28
C PHE A 130 32.79 6.63 -13.00
N TYR A 131 33.29 6.83 -11.77
CA TYR A 131 34.58 6.24 -11.37
C TYR A 131 34.51 4.71 -11.22
N ALA A 132 33.36 4.18 -10.77
CA ALA A 132 33.12 2.74 -10.70
C ALA A 132 33.12 2.08 -12.10
N TYR A 133 32.67 2.81 -13.12
CA TYR A 133 32.74 2.37 -14.52
C TYR A 133 34.19 2.17 -15.02
N SER A 134 35.12 3.03 -14.60
CA SER A 134 36.53 2.97 -14.99
C SER A 134 37.41 2.02 -14.17
N GLY A 135 36.87 1.40 -13.10
CA GLY A 135 37.41 0.16 -12.59
C GLY A 135 38.10 0.14 -11.24
N GLY A 136 37.49 0.59 -10.18
CA GLY A 136 37.95 0.26 -8.82
C GLY A 136 36.84 -0.37 -7.99
N PHE A 137 37.06 -1.55 -7.42
CA PHE A 137 36.07 -2.21 -6.54
C PHE A 137 35.61 -1.33 -5.38
N GLU A 138 36.51 -0.47 -4.89
CA GLU A 138 36.22 0.51 -3.84
C GLU A 138 35.15 1.53 -4.28
N TYR A 139 35.20 1.98 -5.54
CA TYR A 139 34.18 2.89 -6.09
C TYR A 139 32.84 2.18 -6.29
N VAL A 140 32.84 0.89 -6.61
CA VAL A 140 31.62 0.08 -6.71
C VAL A 140 30.93 0.00 -5.34
N LEU A 141 31.65 -0.26 -4.27
CA LEU A 141 31.11 -0.30 -2.92
C LEU A 141 30.64 1.09 -2.47
N GLY A 142 31.41 2.14 -2.76
CA GLY A 142 31.02 3.52 -2.51
C GLY A 142 29.71 3.90 -3.24
N PHE A 143 29.59 3.52 -4.49
CA PHE A 143 28.37 3.70 -5.29
C PHE A 143 27.18 2.95 -4.70
N ALA A 144 27.34 1.68 -4.35
CA ALA A 144 26.30 0.87 -3.72
C ALA A 144 25.79 1.50 -2.41
N LEU A 145 26.70 1.98 -1.57
CA LEU A 145 26.35 2.67 -0.32
C LEU A 145 25.60 3.97 -0.59
N LEU A 146 26.04 4.79 -1.53
CA LEU A 146 25.37 6.05 -1.88
C LEU A 146 23.99 5.79 -2.47
N MET A 147 23.81 4.78 -3.31
CA MET A 147 22.50 4.41 -3.85
C MET A 147 21.57 3.86 -2.76
N CYS A 148 22.11 3.16 -1.78
CA CYS A 148 21.37 2.74 -0.60
C CYS A 148 20.91 3.95 0.24
N LEU A 149 21.77 4.90 0.52
CA LEU A 149 21.42 6.14 1.20
C LEU A 149 20.38 6.94 0.39
N TRP A 150 20.60 7.07 -0.91
CA TRP A 150 19.68 7.81 -1.77
C TRP A 150 18.28 7.23 -1.79
N GLY A 151 18.10 5.92 -1.94
CA GLY A 151 16.80 5.27 -1.93
C GLY A 151 16.03 5.53 -0.63
N PHE A 152 16.74 5.52 0.50
CA PHE A 152 16.15 5.82 1.81
C PHE A 152 15.67 7.28 1.90
N PHE A 153 16.57 8.24 1.64
CA PHE A 153 16.23 9.67 1.74
C PHE A 153 15.26 10.12 0.65
N PHE A 154 15.24 9.47 -0.51
CA PHE A 154 14.28 9.72 -1.57
C PHE A 154 12.84 9.34 -1.16
N THR A 155 12.66 8.22 -0.47
CA THR A 155 11.34 7.71 -0.09
C THR A 155 10.78 8.39 1.16
N LEU A 156 11.62 8.86 2.08
CA LEU A 156 11.21 9.46 3.34
C LEU A 156 10.25 10.66 3.22
N PRO A 157 10.42 11.63 2.32
CA PRO A 157 9.55 12.82 2.27
C PRO A 157 8.16 12.53 1.69
N ILE A 158 7.95 11.37 1.07
CA ILE A 158 6.69 11.02 0.39
C ILE A 158 5.58 10.79 1.42
N GLY A 159 4.36 11.27 1.16
CA GLY A 159 3.21 11.14 2.05
C GLY A 159 2.78 9.70 2.31
N GLY A 160 2.23 9.41 3.50
CA GLY A 160 1.72 8.07 3.83
C GLY A 160 0.59 7.61 2.91
N ALA A 161 -0.24 8.54 2.43
CA ALA A 161 -1.31 8.27 1.47
C ALA A 161 -0.78 7.78 0.11
N ASP A 162 0.42 8.25 -0.27
CA ASP A 162 1.04 7.92 -1.55
C ASP A 162 1.95 6.67 -1.46
N MET A 163 2.15 6.10 -0.25
CA MET A 163 3.00 4.92 -0.04
C MET A 163 2.60 3.71 -0.89
N PRO A 164 1.32 3.37 -1.11
CA PRO A 164 0.95 2.27 -1.98
C PRO A 164 1.49 2.42 -3.41
N ILE A 165 1.48 3.64 -3.95
CA ILE A 165 2.03 3.95 -5.27
C ILE A 165 3.54 3.72 -5.28
N ILE A 166 4.24 4.23 -4.25
CA ILE A 166 5.69 4.09 -4.13
C ILE A 166 6.13 2.64 -4.00
N ILE A 167 5.42 1.84 -3.21
CA ILE A 167 5.69 0.39 -3.10
C ILE A 167 5.53 -0.28 -4.46
N SER A 168 4.50 0.08 -5.23
CA SER A 168 4.29 -0.45 -6.58
C SER A 168 5.40 -0.04 -7.55
N VAL A 169 5.88 1.22 -7.48
CA VAL A 169 7.03 1.71 -8.27
C VAL A 169 8.30 0.95 -7.89
N LEU A 170 8.59 0.79 -6.60
CA LEU A 170 9.76 0.05 -6.13
C LEU A 170 9.69 -1.43 -6.55
N ASN A 171 8.50 -2.04 -6.53
CA ASN A 171 8.30 -3.39 -7.06
C ASN A 171 8.57 -3.47 -8.57
N SER A 172 8.12 -2.47 -9.33
CA SER A 172 8.44 -2.38 -10.75
C SER A 172 9.94 -2.27 -11.00
N LEU A 173 10.65 -1.44 -10.23
CA LEU A 173 12.10 -1.29 -10.32
C LEU A 173 12.83 -2.60 -9.97
N SER A 174 12.34 -3.35 -8.98
CA SER A 174 12.84 -4.69 -8.64
C SER A 174 12.71 -5.66 -9.82
N GLY A 175 11.56 -5.63 -10.51
CA GLY A 175 11.34 -6.41 -11.73
C GLY A 175 12.29 -6.03 -12.86
N TRP A 176 12.44 -4.75 -13.14
CA TRP A 176 13.39 -4.27 -14.15
C TRP A 176 14.83 -4.59 -13.79
N CYS A 177 15.20 -4.53 -12.50
CA CYS A 177 16.52 -4.96 -12.03
C CYS A 177 16.75 -6.45 -12.32
N THR A 178 15.72 -7.29 -12.12
CA THR A 178 15.79 -8.73 -12.46
C THR A 178 15.99 -8.95 -13.96
N VAL A 179 15.40 -8.12 -14.84
CA VAL A 179 15.67 -8.15 -16.29
C VAL A 179 17.14 -7.90 -16.59
N LEU A 180 17.72 -6.87 -15.95
CA LEU A 180 19.13 -6.54 -16.14
C LEU A 180 20.05 -7.67 -15.66
N VAL A 181 19.73 -8.31 -14.53
CA VAL A 181 20.43 -9.52 -14.06
C VAL A 181 20.27 -10.66 -15.07
N GLY A 182 19.09 -10.81 -15.67
CA GLY A 182 18.84 -11.78 -16.72
C GLY A 182 19.73 -11.56 -17.95
N PHE A 183 19.90 -10.32 -18.39
CA PHE A 183 20.84 -9.98 -19.46
C PHE A 183 22.29 -10.21 -19.06
N SER A 184 22.67 -9.91 -17.83
CA SER A 184 24.03 -10.17 -17.33
C SER A 184 24.35 -11.68 -17.29
N ARG A 185 23.36 -12.52 -17.02
CA ARG A 185 23.51 -13.97 -16.88
C ARG A 185 23.14 -14.76 -18.13
N ASP A 186 22.79 -14.12 -19.24
CA ASP A 186 22.21 -14.74 -20.43
C ASP A 186 21.05 -15.70 -20.09
N ASN A 187 20.25 -15.32 -19.09
CA ASN A 187 19.17 -16.14 -18.56
C ASN A 187 17.81 -15.61 -19.03
N THR A 188 17.25 -16.25 -20.06
CA THR A 188 15.95 -15.89 -20.64
C THR A 188 14.81 -15.96 -19.63
N LEU A 189 14.84 -16.89 -18.67
CA LEU A 189 13.80 -17.01 -17.64
C LEU A 189 13.76 -15.78 -16.76
N LEU A 190 14.92 -15.27 -16.31
CA LEU A 190 14.99 -14.05 -15.50
C LEU A 190 14.51 -12.82 -16.30
N ILE A 191 14.81 -12.76 -17.59
CA ILE A 191 14.32 -11.67 -18.46
C ILE A 191 12.79 -11.73 -18.54
N ILE A 192 12.19 -12.88 -18.80
CA ILE A 192 10.74 -13.03 -18.91
C ILE A 192 10.06 -12.70 -17.58
N VAL A 193 10.48 -13.30 -16.48
CA VAL A 193 9.88 -13.10 -15.16
C VAL A 193 10.06 -11.65 -14.71
N GLY A 194 11.25 -11.08 -14.87
CA GLY A 194 11.53 -9.68 -14.53
C GLY A 194 10.67 -8.71 -15.35
N THR A 195 10.49 -8.99 -16.64
CA THR A 195 9.62 -8.17 -17.51
C THR A 195 8.16 -8.22 -17.05
N LEU A 196 7.64 -9.39 -16.72
CA LEU A 196 6.27 -9.55 -16.22
C LEU A 196 6.07 -8.76 -14.91
N VAL A 197 6.99 -8.89 -13.96
CA VAL A 197 6.92 -8.17 -12.68
C VAL A 197 7.11 -6.66 -12.89
N GLY A 198 8.10 -6.25 -13.67
CA GLY A 198 8.38 -4.85 -13.97
C GLY A 198 7.22 -4.15 -14.68
N ALA A 199 6.67 -4.79 -15.72
CA ALA A 199 5.53 -4.25 -16.47
C ALA A 199 4.27 -4.20 -15.62
N SER A 200 3.94 -5.26 -14.90
CA SER A 200 2.75 -5.29 -14.02
C SER A 200 2.81 -4.22 -12.93
N GLY A 201 3.98 -4.02 -12.28
CA GLY A 201 4.18 -2.97 -11.30
C GLY A 201 4.07 -1.56 -11.91
N THR A 202 4.58 -1.35 -13.12
CA THR A 202 4.43 -0.07 -13.85
C THR A 202 2.95 0.22 -14.16
N ILE A 203 2.23 -0.76 -14.72
CA ILE A 203 0.81 -0.63 -15.04
C ILE A 203 0.00 -0.36 -13.77
N LEU A 204 0.27 -1.08 -12.69
CA LEU A 204 -0.41 -0.91 -11.42
C LEU A 204 -0.18 0.50 -10.84
N SER A 205 1.07 0.99 -10.86
CA SER A 205 1.40 2.36 -10.43
C SER A 205 0.64 3.41 -11.24
N TYR A 206 0.53 3.22 -12.56
CA TYR A 206 -0.23 4.09 -13.44
C TYR A 206 -1.74 4.06 -13.13
N ILE A 207 -2.33 2.88 -12.96
CA ILE A 207 -3.75 2.74 -12.62
C ILE A 207 -4.05 3.40 -11.28
N MET A 208 -3.19 3.21 -10.27
CA MET A 208 -3.36 3.81 -8.94
C MET A 208 -3.27 5.33 -8.98
N THR A 209 -2.28 5.88 -9.69
CA THR A 209 -2.16 7.35 -9.83
C THR A 209 -3.37 7.94 -10.56
N LYS A 210 -3.87 7.25 -11.58
CA LYS A 210 -5.09 7.65 -12.29
C LYS A 210 -6.33 7.56 -11.38
N ALA A 211 -6.45 6.51 -10.57
CA ALA A 211 -7.56 6.36 -9.62
C ALA A 211 -7.56 7.44 -8.53
N MET A 212 -6.39 7.98 -8.18
CA MET A 212 -6.23 9.11 -7.26
C MET A 212 -6.27 10.48 -7.95
N ASN A 213 -6.45 10.51 -9.26
CA ASN A 213 -6.30 11.70 -10.12
C ASN A 213 -4.99 12.47 -9.83
N ARG A 214 -3.91 11.77 -9.65
CA ARG A 214 -2.58 12.34 -9.41
C ARG A 214 -1.63 12.01 -10.57
N ASN A 215 -0.69 12.89 -10.81
CA ASN A 215 0.41 12.59 -11.74
C ASN A 215 1.51 11.84 -10.96
N LEU A 216 2.00 10.71 -11.50
CA LEU A 216 3.07 9.92 -10.90
C LEU A 216 4.32 10.76 -10.60
N LEU A 217 4.72 11.62 -11.53
CA LEU A 217 5.87 12.51 -11.33
C LEU A 217 5.62 13.51 -10.19
N ARG A 218 4.39 14.01 -10.05
CA ARG A 218 4.04 14.90 -8.95
C ARG A 218 4.11 14.18 -7.59
N VAL A 219 3.62 12.95 -7.51
CA VAL A 219 3.72 12.12 -6.29
C VAL A 219 5.17 11.90 -5.88
N ILE A 220 6.05 11.63 -6.86
CA ILE A 220 7.47 11.35 -6.62
C ILE A 220 8.24 12.62 -6.28
N PHE A 221 8.03 13.72 -7.00
CA PHE A 221 8.89 14.90 -6.94
C PHE A 221 8.30 16.10 -6.19
N THR A 222 6.96 16.16 -5.94
CA THR A 222 6.35 17.30 -5.27
C THR A 222 6.01 16.97 -3.82
N PRO A 223 6.29 17.87 -2.85
CA PRO A 223 5.84 17.69 -1.47
C PRO A 223 4.31 17.64 -1.43
N PRO A 224 3.71 16.82 -0.57
CA PRO A 224 2.34 17.07 -0.19
C PRO A 224 2.28 18.46 0.46
N GLU A 225 1.46 19.34 -0.08
CA GLU A 225 1.20 20.64 0.50
C GLU A 225 0.71 20.46 1.94
N ASN A 226 1.29 21.21 2.86
CA ASN A 226 0.84 21.25 4.25
C ASN A 226 -0.49 22.03 4.29
N THR A 227 -1.60 21.38 3.98
CA THR A 227 -2.94 21.96 4.13
C THR A 227 -3.44 21.95 5.60
N ALA A 228 -2.54 21.73 6.55
CA ALA A 228 -2.88 21.64 7.96
C ALA A 228 -3.15 23.01 8.63
N GLU A 229 -2.90 24.15 7.97
CA GLU A 229 -2.99 25.46 8.60
C GLU A 229 -4.35 26.17 8.47
N ASP A 230 -5.23 25.74 7.57
CA ASP A 230 -6.52 26.42 7.34
C ASP A 230 -7.77 25.63 7.74
N ALA A 231 -7.65 24.64 8.60
CA ALA A 231 -8.83 24.12 9.25
C ALA A 231 -9.29 25.15 10.30
N GLU A 232 -9.92 26.25 9.86
CA GLU A 232 -10.83 26.99 10.73
C GLU A 232 -11.73 25.96 11.39
N LYS A 233 -11.53 25.77 12.69
CA LYS A 233 -12.40 24.97 13.54
C LYS A 233 -13.75 25.69 13.63
N SER A 234 -14.51 25.67 12.52
CA SER A 234 -15.92 26.00 12.61
C SER A 234 -16.54 24.93 13.51
N VAL A 235 -17.01 25.34 14.66
CA VAL A 235 -17.78 24.49 15.58
C VAL A 235 -19.11 24.19 14.86
N ARG A 236 -19.08 23.22 13.95
CA ARG A 236 -20.29 22.71 13.31
C ARG A 236 -20.85 21.60 14.19
N ALA A 237 -22.15 21.64 14.45
CA ALA A 237 -22.82 20.59 15.18
C ALA A 237 -22.78 19.28 14.36
N ILE A 238 -22.53 18.17 15.04
CA ILE A 238 -22.60 16.83 14.46
C ILE A 238 -23.81 16.11 15.04
N HIS A 239 -24.44 15.25 14.26
CA HIS A 239 -25.42 14.31 14.77
C HIS A 239 -24.68 13.07 15.27
N GLN A 240 -24.54 12.93 16.57
CA GLN A 240 -23.91 11.75 17.17
C GLN A 240 -25.00 10.73 17.52
N GLY A 241 -24.77 9.46 17.11
CA GLY A 241 -25.62 8.32 17.43
C GLY A 241 -24.87 7.26 18.23
N THR A 242 -25.60 6.23 18.60
CA THR A 242 -25.12 5.05 19.32
C THR A 242 -25.10 3.82 18.40
N ALA A 243 -24.43 2.74 18.83
CA ALA A 243 -24.46 1.46 18.14
C ALA A 243 -25.91 0.92 17.98
N ARG A 244 -26.75 1.14 18.98
CA ARG A 244 -28.16 0.75 18.96
C ARG A 244 -28.96 1.52 17.89
N ASP A 245 -28.71 2.82 17.74
CA ASP A 245 -29.37 3.60 16.69
C ASP A 245 -28.96 3.07 15.30
N ALA A 246 -27.70 2.71 15.15
CA ALA A 246 -27.19 2.13 13.90
C ALA A 246 -27.81 0.75 13.62
N ALA A 247 -27.90 -0.13 14.63
CA ALA A 247 -28.54 -1.43 14.52
C ALA A 247 -30.00 -1.27 14.08
N PHE A 248 -30.76 -0.39 14.77
CA PHE A 248 -32.15 -0.11 14.43
C PHE A 248 -32.36 0.40 13.00
N LEU A 249 -31.48 1.28 12.54
CA LEU A 249 -31.58 1.79 11.17
C LEU A 249 -31.26 0.72 10.13
N MET A 250 -30.29 -0.15 10.39
CA MET A 250 -29.87 -1.19 9.45
C MET A 250 -30.85 -2.39 9.42
N GLU A 251 -31.41 -2.80 10.55
CA GLU A 251 -32.38 -3.91 10.59
C GLU A 251 -33.71 -3.57 9.87
N ASN A 252 -34.05 -2.27 9.82
CA ASN A 252 -35.29 -1.79 9.15
C ASN A 252 -34.99 -1.29 7.71
N ALA A 253 -33.76 -1.44 7.21
CA ALA A 253 -33.38 -1.07 5.86
C ALA A 253 -33.71 -2.18 4.86
N ALA A 254 -34.09 -1.81 3.63
CA ALA A 254 -34.16 -2.76 2.53
C ALA A 254 -32.76 -2.98 1.91
N LYS A 255 -31.94 -1.91 1.86
CA LYS A 255 -30.58 -1.96 1.28
C LYS A 255 -29.59 -1.22 2.16
N VAL A 256 -28.49 -1.91 2.49
CA VAL A 256 -27.33 -1.36 3.22
C VAL A 256 -26.09 -1.48 2.35
N ILE A 257 -25.38 -0.37 2.13
CA ILE A 257 -24.07 -0.38 1.45
C ILE A 257 -22.98 -0.10 2.47
N ILE A 258 -22.06 -1.05 2.63
CA ILE A 258 -20.93 -0.97 3.56
C ILE A 258 -19.70 -0.44 2.81
N VAL A 259 -19.06 0.58 3.36
CA VAL A 259 -17.88 1.24 2.77
C VAL A 259 -16.69 1.05 3.70
N PRO A 260 -15.90 -0.02 3.53
CA PRO A 260 -14.73 -0.26 4.36
C PRO A 260 -13.56 0.62 3.92
N GLY A 261 -12.80 1.10 4.89
CA GLY A 261 -11.57 1.85 4.67
C GLY A 261 -10.44 1.38 5.59
N TYR A 262 -9.30 2.09 5.51
CA TYR A 262 -8.12 1.73 6.30
C TYR A 262 -8.38 1.67 7.82
N GLY A 263 -9.26 2.52 8.35
CA GLY A 263 -9.59 2.50 9.78
C GLY A 263 -10.22 1.18 10.24
N MET A 264 -11.01 0.50 9.38
CA MET A 264 -11.50 -0.84 9.63
C MET A 264 -10.34 -1.83 9.75
N ALA A 265 -9.40 -1.79 8.79
CA ALA A 265 -8.20 -2.62 8.79
C ALA A 265 -7.34 -2.39 10.04
N ALA A 266 -7.10 -1.12 10.38
CA ALA A 266 -6.27 -0.74 11.54
C ALA A 266 -6.87 -1.17 12.89
N ALA A 267 -8.21 -1.28 12.97
CA ALA A 267 -8.93 -1.79 14.13
C ALA A 267 -9.05 -3.32 14.13
N GLY A 268 -8.76 -4.00 13.01
CA GLY A 268 -8.99 -5.43 12.84
C GLY A 268 -10.47 -5.80 12.93
N ALA A 269 -11.35 -4.96 12.35
CA ALA A 269 -12.81 -5.09 12.48
C ALA A 269 -13.47 -5.93 11.36
N GLN A 270 -12.69 -6.53 10.44
CA GLN A 270 -13.22 -7.23 9.28
C GLN A 270 -14.12 -8.41 9.61
N HIS A 271 -13.80 -9.16 10.66
CA HIS A 271 -14.60 -10.32 11.07
C HIS A 271 -15.95 -9.92 11.70
N GLU A 272 -15.94 -8.91 12.57
CA GLU A 272 -17.16 -8.35 13.17
C GLU A 272 -18.05 -7.73 12.08
N LEU A 273 -17.43 -7.08 11.08
CA LEU A 273 -18.13 -6.49 9.95
C LEU A 273 -18.78 -7.56 9.07
N ALA A 274 -18.08 -8.64 8.78
CA ALA A 274 -18.62 -9.78 8.03
C ALA A 274 -19.77 -10.46 8.79
N ASN A 275 -19.64 -10.62 10.12
CA ASN A 275 -20.69 -11.17 10.95
C ASN A 275 -21.94 -10.26 10.95
N MET A 276 -21.77 -8.95 11.11
CA MET A 276 -22.85 -7.97 11.01
C MET A 276 -23.60 -8.10 9.67
N ALA A 277 -22.86 -8.13 8.56
CA ALA A 277 -23.45 -8.28 7.23
C ALA A 277 -24.23 -9.59 7.08
N LYS A 278 -23.70 -10.68 7.63
CA LYS A 278 -24.36 -11.99 7.62
C LYS A 278 -25.67 -11.98 8.42
N ILE A 279 -25.69 -11.38 9.62
CA ILE A 279 -26.90 -11.25 10.43
C ILE A 279 -27.96 -10.43 9.70
N LEU A 280 -27.59 -9.28 9.13
CA LEU A 280 -28.51 -8.43 8.36
C LEU A 280 -29.13 -9.19 7.18
N LYS A 281 -28.34 -9.97 6.44
CA LYS A 281 -28.82 -10.76 5.30
C LYS A 281 -29.72 -11.92 5.72
N ILE A 282 -29.33 -12.68 6.73
CA ILE A 282 -30.03 -13.94 7.09
C ILE A 282 -31.25 -13.67 7.97
N LYS A 283 -31.08 -12.85 9.01
CA LYS A 283 -32.14 -12.62 10.01
C LYS A 283 -33.13 -11.55 9.55
N TYR A 284 -32.62 -10.46 8.93
CA TYR A 284 -33.42 -9.31 8.56
C TYR A 284 -33.73 -9.21 7.07
N GLN A 285 -33.12 -10.09 6.23
CA GLN A 285 -33.31 -10.13 4.78
C GLN A 285 -32.93 -8.83 4.07
N VAL A 286 -31.98 -8.10 4.61
CA VAL A 286 -31.46 -6.86 4.04
C VAL A 286 -30.53 -7.16 2.86
N ASP A 287 -30.66 -6.41 1.76
CA ASP A 287 -29.68 -6.44 0.66
C ASP A 287 -28.39 -5.71 1.11
N VAL A 288 -27.36 -6.47 1.48
CA VAL A 288 -26.08 -5.92 1.95
C VAL A 288 -25.01 -6.05 0.89
N LYS A 289 -24.41 -4.92 0.51
CA LYS A 289 -23.31 -4.84 -0.46
C LYS A 289 -22.10 -4.11 0.13
N PHE A 290 -20.90 -4.49 -0.34
CA PHE A 290 -19.66 -3.83 0.03
C PHE A 290 -19.15 -2.98 -1.14
N ALA A 291 -18.93 -1.70 -0.91
CA ALA A 291 -18.42 -0.76 -1.88
C ALA A 291 -16.95 -0.48 -1.66
N ILE A 292 -16.10 -0.93 -2.57
CA ILE A 292 -14.64 -0.79 -2.46
C ILE A 292 -14.14 0.36 -3.33
N HIS A 293 -13.41 1.27 -2.71
CA HIS A 293 -12.68 2.29 -3.44
C HIS A 293 -11.30 1.74 -3.87
N PRO A 294 -10.83 1.99 -5.11
CA PRO A 294 -9.56 1.44 -5.62
C PRO A 294 -8.34 1.77 -4.77
N VAL A 295 -8.37 2.92 -4.07
CA VAL A 295 -7.27 3.38 -3.21
C VAL A 295 -7.58 3.26 -1.72
N ALA A 296 -8.64 2.54 -1.33
CA ALA A 296 -8.90 2.25 0.07
C ALA A 296 -7.84 1.30 0.63
N GLY A 297 -7.21 1.71 1.74
CA GLY A 297 -6.17 0.90 2.38
C GLY A 297 -4.75 1.42 2.17
N ARG A 298 -3.78 0.51 2.25
CA ARG A 298 -2.33 0.79 2.15
C ARG A 298 -1.62 -0.03 1.06
N MET A 299 -2.34 -0.86 0.34
CA MET A 299 -1.87 -1.57 -0.85
C MET A 299 -3.04 -1.79 -1.81
N PRO A 300 -2.80 -2.04 -3.11
CA PRO A 300 -3.85 -2.42 -4.06
C PRO A 300 -4.60 -3.66 -3.58
N GLY A 301 -5.94 -3.60 -3.64
CA GLY A 301 -6.78 -4.72 -3.20
C GLY A 301 -6.80 -4.98 -1.69
N HIS A 302 -6.28 -4.07 -0.86
CA HIS A 302 -6.20 -4.26 0.59
C HIS A 302 -7.55 -4.64 1.21
N MET A 303 -8.62 -3.93 0.84
CA MET A 303 -9.96 -4.22 1.37
C MET A 303 -10.47 -5.57 0.87
N ASN A 304 -10.23 -5.92 -0.39
CA ASN A 304 -10.63 -7.21 -0.93
C ASN A 304 -9.98 -8.39 -0.20
N VAL A 305 -8.69 -8.27 0.13
CA VAL A 305 -7.96 -9.31 0.90
C VAL A 305 -8.56 -9.47 2.29
N LEU A 306 -8.86 -8.37 3.00
CA LEU A 306 -9.43 -8.42 4.35
C LEU A 306 -10.85 -8.96 4.37
N LEU A 307 -11.68 -8.61 3.38
CA LEU A 307 -13.03 -9.14 3.25
C LEU A 307 -13.03 -10.63 2.89
N ALA A 308 -12.09 -11.06 2.03
CA ALA A 308 -11.89 -12.48 1.71
C ALA A 308 -11.39 -13.28 2.94
N GLU A 309 -10.50 -12.71 3.77
CA GLU A 309 -10.08 -13.31 5.05
C GLU A 309 -11.25 -13.51 6.02
N ALA A 310 -12.20 -12.57 5.98
CA ALA A 310 -13.41 -12.62 6.82
C ALA A 310 -14.55 -13.43 6.18
N ASP A 311 -14.30 -14.21 5.15
CA ASP A 311 -15.28 -15.07 4.44
C ASP A 311 -16.50 -14.29 3.89
N VAL A 312 -16.29 -13.02 3.48
CA VAL A 312 -17.32 -12.27 2.75
C VAL A 312 -17.45 -12.83 1.34
N ASN A 313 -18.72 -13.08 0.91
CA ASN A 313 -18.98 -13.57 -0.43
C ASN A 313 -18.48 -12.56 -1.49
N PRO A 314 -17.60 -12.96 -2.44
CA PRO A 314 -17.13 -12.08 -3.50
C PRO A 314 -18.23 -11.43 -4.34
N ASP A 315 -19.38 -12.10 -4.51
CA ASP A 315 -20.53 -11.57 -5.24
C ASP A 315 -21.19 -10.36 -4.57
N ASP A 316 -20.89 -10.13 -3.28
CA ASP A 316 -21.37 -8.97 -2.53
C ASP A 316 -20.39 -7.78 -2.56
N VAL A 317 -19.22 -7.95 -3.18
CA VAL A 317 -18.14 -6.96 -3.19
C VAL A 317 -18.08 -6.29 -4.55
N PHE A 318 -18.31 -5.00 -4.59
CA PHE A 318 -18.41 -4.20 -5.81
C PHE A 318 -17.35 -3.11 -5.85
N GLU A 319 -16.84 -2.83 -7.05
CA GLU A 319 -15.96 -1.70 -7.28
C GLU A 319 -16.75 -0.39 -7.39
N LEU A 320 -16.07 0.73 -7.15
CA LEU A 320 -16.63 2.09 -7.20
C LEU A 320 -17.48 2.35 -8.45
N LYS A 321 -17.03 1.89 -9.61
CA LYS A 321 -17.73 2.16 -10.89
C LYS A 321 -19.09 1.48 -10.97
N ASP A 322 -19.21 0.31 -10.37
CA ASP A 322 -20.39 -0.53 -10.47
C ASP A 322 -21.42 -0.16 -9.40
N ILE A 323 -20.96 0.19 -8.20
CA ILE A 323 -21.84 0.42 -7.05
C ILE A 323 -22.28 1.88 -6.89
N ASN A 324 -21.57 2.85 -7.48
CA ASN A 324 -21.70 4.25 -7.11
C ASN A 324 -23.10 4.83 -7.36
N GLN A 325 -23.80 4.33 -8.38
CA GLN A 325 -25.19 4.74 -8.66
C GLN A 325 -26.20 4.15 -7.66
N GLU A 326 -25.86 3.04 -6.99
CA GLU A 326 -26.75 2.38 -6.05
C GLU A 326 -26.89 3.15 -4.73
N PHE A 327 -25.99 4.06 -4.40
CA PHE A 327 -26.14 4.88 -3.19
C PHE A 327 -27.42 5.69 -3.18
N GLN A 328 -27.96 6.11 -4.34
CA GLN A 328 -29.23 6.82 -4.43
C GLN A 328 -30.43 5.99 -3.96
N THR A 329 -30.33 4.68 -4.07
CA THR A 329 -31.38 3.73 -3.66
C THR A 329 -31.11 3.07 -2.32
N ALA A 330 -29.94 3.33 -1.72
CA ALA A 330 -29.56 2.78 -0.42
C ALA A 330 -30.30 3.48 0.73
N ASP A 331 -30.85 2.70 1.62
CA ASP A 331 -31.45 3.22 2.86
C ASP A 331 -30.35 3.66 3.82
N VAL A 332 -29.28 2.85 3.94
CA VAL A 332 -28.15 3.13 4.82
C VAL A 332 -26.84 2.92 4.09
N ALA A 333 -25.95 3.90 4.18
CA ALA A 333 -24.53 3.76 3.87
C ALA A 333 -23.73 3.68 5.19
N TYR A 334 -23.12 2.53 5.46
CA TYR A 334 -22.29 2.30 6.65
C TYR A 334 -20.82 2.48 6.30
N VAL A 335 -20.24 3.63 6.68
CA VAL A 335 -18.87 4.00 6.39
C VAL A 335 -17.99 3.67 7.59
N ILE A 336 -17.09 2.70 7.43
CA ILE A 336 -16.24 2.22 8.52
C ILE A 336 -14.76 2.42 8.19
N GLY A 337 -14.14 3.40 8.84
CA GLY A 337 -12.72 3.69 8.69
C GLY A 337 -12.30 4.27 7.34
N ALA A 338 -13.24 4.72 6.49
CA ALA A 338 -12.99 5.52 5.30
C ALA A 338 -13.17 7.02 5.61
N ASN A 339 -12.53 7.89 4.85
CA ASN A 339 -12.69 9.35 4.96
C ASN A 339 -12.50 10.01 3.59
N ASP A 340 -11.26 10.12 3.10
CA ASP A 340 -10.94 10.86 1.87
C ASP A 340 -11.65 10.26 0.65
N THR A 341 -11.85 8.94 0.62
CA THR A 341 -12.53 8.21 -0.46
C THR A 341 -14.03 8.48 -0.58
N THR A 342 -14.60 9.17 0.41
CA THR A 342 -16.03 9.56 0.44
C THR A 342 -16.22 11.07 0.49
N ASN A 343 -15.13 11.85 0.48
CA ASN A 343 -15.16 13.28 0.74
C ASN A 343 -15.63 14.08 -0.49
N PRO A 344 -16.78 14.78 -0.43
CA PRO A 344 -17.31 15.54 -1.56
C PRO A 344 -16.46 16.75 -1.98
N LEU A 345 -15.52 17.22 -1.12
CA LEU A 345 -14.56 18.25 -1.50
C LEU A 345 -13.64 17.83 -2.65
N ALA A 346 -13.53 16.54 -2.92
CA ALA A 346 -12.85 16.04 -4.13
C ALA A 346 -13.45 16.59 -5.43
N LYS A 347 -14.73 16.96 -5.43
CA LYS A 347 -15.40 17.52 -6.61
C LYS A 347 -15.36 19.05 -6.67
N THR A 348 -15.30 19.72 -5.54
CA THR A 348 -15.57 21.17 -5.44
C THR A 348 -14.34 22.01 -5.10
N LYS A 349 -13.41 21.48 -4.31
CA LYS A 349 -12.25 22.25 -3.83
C LYS A 349 -11.03 22.03 -4.75
N THR A 350 -10.76 22.98 -5.64
CA THR A 350 -9.72 22.87 -6.71
C THR A 350 -8.29 22.78 -6.17
N ASP A 351 -8.01 23.38 -5.04
CA ASP A 351 -6.72 23.41 -4.31
C ASP A 351 -6.55 22.20 -3.35
N SER A 352 -7.55 21.32 -3.30
CA SER A 352 -7.50 20.13 -2.47
C SER A 352 -6.57 19.05 -3.06
N PRO A 353 -5.75 18.38 -2.22
CA PRO A 353 -4.94 17.24 -2.68
C PRO A 353 -5.76 16.06 -3.21
N ILE A 354 -7.07 16.00 -2.94
CA ILE A 354 -7.98 14.97 -3.47
C ILE A 354 -8.83 15.49 -4.64
N TYR A 355 -8.58 16.70 -5.14
CA TYR A 355 -9.39 17.27 -6.22
C TYR A 355 -9.49 16.35 -7.45
N GLN A 356 -10.70 16.19 -7.97
CA GLN A 356 -11.07 15.29 -9.06
C GLN A 356 -10.82 13.78 -8.79
N MET A 357 -10.47 13.38 -7.57
CA MET A 357 -10.45 11.97 -7.22
C MET A 357 -11.90 11.43 -7.28
N PRO A 358 -12.15 10.33 -8.00
CA PRO A 358 -13.45 9.67 -7.92
C PRO A 358 -13.74 9.30 -6.45
N ILE A 359 -14.96 9.50 -5.98
CA ILE A 359 -15.36 9.17 -4.61
C ILE A 359 -16.56 8.24 -4.62
N LEU A 360 -16.75 7.52 -3.52
CA LEU A 360 -17.99 6.80 -3.23
C LEU A 360 -19.04 7.81 -2.74
N GLU A 361 -20.16 7.86 -3.43
CA GLU A 361 -21.22 8.86 -3.26
C GLU A 361 -22.13 8.57 -2.06
N VAL A 362 -21.53 8.23 -0.93
CA VAL A 362 -22.27 7.83 0.29
C VAL A 362 -23.28 8.85 0.77
N GLY A 363 -23.03 10.14 0.52
CA GLY A 363 -23.96 11.23 0.88
C GLY A 363 -25.29 11.18 0.15
N GLN A 364 -25.42 10.38 -0.92
CA GLN A 364 -26.68 10.17 -1.64
C GLN A 364 -27.61 9.15 -1.00
N ALA A 365 -27.12 8.36 -0.05
CA ALA A 365 -27.94 7.43 0.72
C ALA A 365 -28.91 8.19 1.63
N LYS A 366 -30.06 7.56 1.96
CA LYS A 366 -31.05 8.19 2.86
C LYS A 366 -30.47 8.50 4.23
N LYS A 367 -29.64 7.58 4.78
CA LYS A 367 -28.87 7.78 6.01
C LYS A 367 -27.42 7.32 5.82
N VAL A 368 -26.49 8.06 6.41
CA VAL A 368 -25.06 7.73 6.44
C VAL A 368 -24.64 7.51 7.89
N LEU A 369 -24.15 6.31 8.18
CA LEU A 369 -23.58 5.96 9.48
C LEU A 369 -22.06 6.01 9.34
N PHE A 370 -21.40 6.91 10.04
CA PHE A 370 -19.98 7.15 9.88
C PHE A 370 -19.20 6.76 11.14
N VAL A 371 -18.46 5.65 11.09
CA VAL A 371 -17.65 5.16 12.21
C VAL A 371 -16.27 5.73 12.17
N LYS A 372 -15.91 6.51 13.18
CA LYS A 372 -14.58 7.14 13.34
C LYS A 372 -14.20 7.31 14.81
N ARG A 373 -12.89 7.25 15.12
CA ARG A 373 -12.42 7.52 16.50
C ARG A 373 -12.52 8.99 16.90
N SER A 374 -12.44 9.89 15.92
CA SER A 374 -12.51 11.34 16.13
C SER A 374 -12.85 12.05 14.82
N LEU A 375 -13.19 13.33 14.88
CA LEU A 375 -13.44 14.19 13.71
C LEU A 375 -12.15 14.62 12.98
N ALA A 376 -10.98 14.17 13.42
CA ALA A 376 -9.71 14.54 12.80
C ALA A 376 -9.71 14.22 11.30
N PRO A 377 -9.04 15.06 10.46
CA PRO A 377 -8.90 14.82 9.03
C PRO A 377 -8.28 13.45 8.73
N GLY A 378 -8.51 12.96 7.51
CA GLY A 378 -7.87 11.76 6.99
C GLY A 378 -6.42 12.00 6.55
N TYR A 379 -5.89 11.12 5.72
CA TYR A 379 -4.52 11.23 5.19
C TYR A 379 -4.30 12.47 4.31
N ALA A 380 -5.36 12.95 3.67
CA ALA A 380 -5.30 14.14 2.84
C ALA A 380 -5.22 15.44 3.67
N GLY A 381 -5.40 15.37 5.00
CA GLY A 381 -5.34 16.53 5.87
C GLY A 381 -6.54 17.49 5.74
N ILE A 382 -7.64 17.05 5.11
CA ILE A 382 -8.81 17.87 4.78
C ILE A 382 -10.00 17.43 5.63
N ASP A 383 -10.79 18.41 6.08
CA ASP A 383 -12.08 18.16 6.73
C ASP A 383 -13.07 17.51 5.73
N ASN A 384 -14.01 16.73 6.28
CA ASN A 384 -15.02 16.08 5.48
C ASN A 384 -16.42 16.65 5.78
N PRO A 385 -17.02 17.42 4.85
CA PRO A 385 -18.35 18.02 5.08
C PRO A 385 -19.44 17.01 5.39
N LEU A 386 -19.30 15.74 5.00
CA LEU A 386 -20.26 14.69 5.29
C LEU A 386 -20.47 14.48 6.79
N PHE A 387 -19.48 14.77 7.64
CA PHE A 387 -19.63 14.62 9.10
C PHE A 387 -20.71 15.53 9.69
N TYR A 388 -21.01 16.63 8.99
CA TYR A 388 -21.95 17.66 9.41
C TYR A 388 -23.26 17.67 8.60
N ALA A 389 -23.43 16.68 7.69
CA ALA A 389 -24.61 16.60 6.84
C ALA A 389 -25.82 16.09 7.64
N ASP A 390 -27.01 16.60 7.31
CA ASP A 390 -28.26 16.28 8.02
C ASP A 390 -28.65 14.79 7.98
N ASN A 391 -28.19 14.09 6.96
CA ASN A 391 -28.43 12.65 6.83
C ASN A 391 -27.33 11.78 7.44
N THR A 392 -26.29 12.39 8.03
CA THR A 392 -25.13 11.68 8.61
C THR A 392 -25.24 11.57 10.12
N ILE A 393 -25.01 10.37 10.63
CA ILE A 393 -24.92 10.06 12.05
C ILE A 393 -23.50 9.58 12.33
N MET A 394 -22.81 10.27 13.25
CA MET A 394 -21.44 9.94 13.63
C MET A 394 -21.46 8.94 14.79
N LEU A 395 -20.82 7.81 14.59
CA LEU A 395 -20.58 6.76 15.59
C LEU A 395 -19.12 6.88 16.05
N LEU A 396 -18.90 7.67 17.10
CA LEU A 396 -17.54 7.95 17.58
C LEU A 396 -17.03 6.82 18.46
N GLY A 397 -15.99 6.12 18.00
CA GLY A 397 -15.39 5.01 18.74
C GLY A 397 -14.39 4.23 17.89
N ASP A 398 -13.80 3.19 18.49
CA ASP A 398 -13.00 2.23 17.75
C ASP A 398 -13.90 1.41 16.82
N ALA A 399 -13.45 1.20 15.57
CA ALA A 399 -14.28 0.57 14.55
C ALA A 399 -14.69 -0.86 14.93
N LYS A 400 -13.79 -1.61 15.59
CA LYS A 400 -14.10 -2.97 16.05
C LYS A 400 -15.12 -2.97 17.18
N ASP A 401 -14.93 -2.11 18.18
CA ASP A 401 -15.81 -2.05 19.34
C ASP A 401 -17.22 -1.59 18.95
N VAL A 402 -17.33 -0.55 18.12
CA VAL A 402 -18.61 -0.05 17.60
C VAL A 402 -19.33 -1.14 16.81
N THR A 403 -18.63 -1.82 15.88
CA THR A 403 -19.24 -2.87 15.07
C THR A 403 -19.66 -4.06 15.92
N LYS A 404 -18.85 -4.43 16.93
CA LYS A 404 -19.21 -5.50 17.88
C LYS A 404 -20.45 -5.17 18.70
N GLN A 405 -20.63 -3.92 19.13
CA GLN A 405 -21.84 -3.47 19.83
C GLN A 405 -23.06 -3.53 18.91
N ILE A 406 -22.92 -3.09 17.65
CA ILE A 406 -24.00 -3.20 16.64
C ILE A 406 -24.40 -4.66 16.45
N VAL A 407 -23.44 -5.58 16.35
CA VAL A 407 -23.71 -7.03 16.23
C VAL A 407 -24.52 -7.52 17.44
N ALA A 408 -24.11 -7.15 18.64
CA ALA A 408 -24.81 -7.55 19.87
C ALA A 408 -26.26 -6.98 19.95
N ASP A 409 -26.49 -5.79 19.39
CA ASP A 409 -27.86 -5.21 19.33
C ASP A 409 -28.73 -5.82 18.21
N LEU A 410 -28.09 -6.44 17.17
CA LEU A 410 -28.79 -7.15 16.09
C LEU A 410 -29.11 -8.63 16.44
N GLU A 411 -28.37 -9.26 17.36
CA GLU A 411 -28.60 -10.64 17.84
C GLU A 411 -29.84 -10.73 18.68
#